data_44508a4e5a215d99314fc87b35c6bf94
#
_entry.id   44508a4e5a215d99314fc87b35c6bf94
#
_cell.length_a   1.000
_cell.length_b   1.000
_cell.length_c   1.000
_cell.angle_alpha   90.00
_cell.angle_beta   90.00
_cell.angle_gamma   90.00
#
_symmetry.space_group_name_H-M   'P 1'
#
loop_
_entity.id
_entity.type
_entity.pdbx_description
1 polymer ?
#
loop_
_entity_poly.entity_id
_entity_poly.type
_entity_poly.pdbx_seq_one_letter_code
_entity_poly.pdbx_strand_id
1 'polypeptide(L)'
;TAESFIDNTDSGSKYRQTATVNMYFASRKGDKLVEVPVEITYDATIPLEQLVIEQLLKGPSTIDGVSSKDIQATIPKDTILNKVTLKEHTCYVDFSEQFLNKPDGITAEVAIYSVVNTLIELPDITKVQFSINGKQELFYNDSMPFGDVFTRNLDLVQ
;
A
#
# COMPACT_ATOMS: atom_id res chain seq x y z
N THR A 1 -5.35 3.71 -33.93
CA THR A 1 -5.37 3.58 -33.32
C THR A 1 -5.59 3.59 -32.59
N ALA A 2 -5.59 3.69 -32.90
CA ALA A 2 -5.70 3.71 -32.26
C ALA A 2 -6.06 3.98 -31.92
N GLU A 3 -6.09 4.01 -32.28
CA GLU A 3 -6.43 4.19 -31.93
C GLU A 3 -6.98 4.28 -31.52
N SER A 4 -7.15 4.30 -31.95
CA SER A 4 -7.59 4.39 -31.54
C SER A 4 -8.25 4.38 -31.20
N PHE A 5 -8.55 4.36 -31.40
CA PHE A 5 -9.20 4.42 -30.94
C PHE A 5 -9.87 4.62 -30.59
N ILE A 6 -10.16 4.74 -30.69
CA ILE A 6 -10.71 5.00 -30.44
C ILE A 6 -11.58 5.16 -30.03
N ASP A 7 -11.93 4.82 -29.91
CA ASP A 7 -12.84 5.14 -29.61
C ASP A 7 -13.21 6.01 -29.10
N ASN A 8 -13.24 6.43 -29.10
CA ASN A 8 -13.52 7.58 -28.56
C ASN A 8 -14.53 8.00 -27.67
N THR A 9 -15.04 7.58 -27.46
CA THR A 9 -16.25 7.65 -26.80
C THR A 9 -16.21 8.11 -25.38
N ASP A 10 -15.36 7.59 -24.58
CA ASP A 10 -15.15 7.98 -23.20
C ASP A 10 -13.87 8.80 -23.13
N SER A 11 -14.00 10.09 -22.89
CA SER A 11 -12.85 10.97 -22.84
C SER A 11 -11.89 10.63 -21.71
N GLY A 12 -12.37 10.02 -20.61
CA GLY A 12 -11.53 9.58 -19.51
C GLY A 12 -10.64 8.41 -19.88
N SER A 13 -11.14 7.52 -20.76
CA SER A 13 -10.40 6.29 -21.06
C SER A 13 -9.08 6.54 -21.76
N LYS A 14 -8.97 7.58 -22.55
CA LYS A 14 -7.72 7.87 -23.27
C LYS A 14 -6.58 8.31 -22.34
N TYR A 15 -6.89 8.72 -21.12
CA TYR A 15 -5.91 9.11 -20.12
C TYR A 15 -5.62 8.02 -19.11
N ARG A 16 -6.32 6.90 -19.19
CA ARG A 16 -6.12 5.79 -18.29
C ARG A 16 -4.89 5.00 -18.68
N GLN A 17 -4.15 4.62 -17.68
CA GLN A 17 -2.98 3.80 -17.85
C GLN A 17 -3.07 2.62 -16.88
N THR A 18 -2.32 1.58 -17.17
CA THR A 18 -2.28 0.39 -16.33
C THR A 18 -0.85 0.14 -15.94
N ALA A 19 -0.64 -0.10 -14.67
CA ALA A 19 0.67 -0.48 -14.14
C ALA A 19 0.54 -1.75 -13.34
N THR A 20 1.55 -2.61 -13.41
CA THR A 20 1.64 -3.77 -12.54
C THR A 20 2.52 -3.36 -11.36
N VAL A 21 1.97 -3.45 -10.16
CA VAL A 21 2.67 -3.08 -8.94
C VAL A 21 2.78 -4.32 -8.07
N ASN A 22 3.97 -4.61 -7.59
CA ASN A 22 4.16 -5.69 -6.63
C ASN A 22 3.73 -5.20 -5.27
N MET A 23 2.65 -5.77 -4.76
CA MET A 23 2.10 -5.42 -3.46
C MET A 23 2.46 -6.49 -2.44
N TYR A 24 2.52 -6.10 -1.20
CA TYR A 24 2.96 -7.01 -0.14
C TYR A 24 1.86 -7.19 0.88
N PHE A 25 1.45 -8.44 1.07
CA PHE A 25 0.45 -8.83 2.06
C PHE A 25 1.08 -9.80 3.05
N ALA A 26 0.39 -10.10 4.12
CA ALA A 26 0.91 -11.03 5.12
C ALA A 26 0.77 -12.48 4.65
N SER A 27 1.76 -13.28 4.98
CA SER A 27 1.69 -14.74 4.82
C SER A 27 0.62 -15.30 5.75
N ARG A 28 0.24 -16.55 5.53
CA ARG A 28 -0.76 -17.21 6.36
C ARG A 28 -0.39 -17.21 7.84
N LYS A 29 0.89 -17.41 8.15
CA LYS A 29 1.37 -17.38 9.53
C LYS A 29 1.49 -15.97 10.08
N GLY A 30 1.46 -14.96 9.23
CA GLY A 30 1.50 -13.57 9.64
C GLY A 30 2.89 -13.04 10.01
N ASP A 31 3.94 -13.80 9.78
CA ASP A 31 5.29 -13.41 10.15
C ASP A 31 6.19 -13.06 8.96
N LYS A 32 5.65 -13.18 7.76
CA LYS A 32 6.37 -12.84 6.53
C LYS A 32 5.47 -12.07 5.59
N LEU A 33 6.09 -11.43 4.61
CA LEU A 33 5.39 -10.76 3.52
C LEU A 33 5.41 -11.63 2.29
N VAL A 34 4.31 -11.60 1.55
CA VAL A 34 4.17 -12.29 0.27
C VAL A 34 3.97 -11.24 -0.81
N GLU A 35 4.80 -11.28 -1.82
CA GLU A 35 4.73 -10.36 -2.95
C GLU A 35 3.66 -10.84 -3.93
N VAL A 36 2.76 -9.94 -4.30
CA VAL A 36 1.65 -10.23 -5.21
C VAL A 36 1.63 -9.16 -6.29
N PRO A 37 1.79 -9.53 -7.57
CA PRO A 37 1.66 -8.55 -8.65
C PRO A 37 0.19 -8.19 -8.83
N VAL A 38 -0.10 -6.91 -8.83
CA VAL A 38 -1.47 -6.40 -8.94
C VAL A 38 -1.52 -5.37 -10.05
N GLU A 39 -2.49 -5.51 -10.94
CA GLU A 39 -2.69 -4.55 -12.00
C GLU A 39 -3.55 -3.39 -11.49
N ILE A 40 -3.02 -2.20 -11.58
CA ILE A 40 -3.70 -0.98 -11.13
C ILE A 40 -3.98 -0.12 -12.37
N THR A 41 -5.25 0.24 -12.56
CA THR A 41 -5.64 1.18 -13.60
C THR A 41 -5.72 2.56 -12.97
N TYR A 42 -5.05 3.53 -13.57
CA TYR A 42 -4.98 4.87 -13.01
C TYR A 42 -5.01 5.91 -14.11
N ASP A 43 -5.28 7.14 -13.71
CA ASP A 43 -5.21 8.29 -14.62
C ASP A 43 -4.55 9.47 -13.88
N ALA A 44 -4.52 10.64 -14.50
CA ALA A 44 -3.83 11.79 -13.93
C ALA A 44 -4.56 12.43 -12.74
N THR A 45 -5.77 12.00 -12.43
CA THR A 45 -6.58 12.65 -11.39
C THR A 45 -6.26 12.17 -9.98
N ILE A 46 -5.78 10.92 -9.87
CA ILE A 46 -5.46 10.33 -8.56
C ILE A 46 -4.05 9.78 -8.62
N PRO A 47 -3.17 10.18 -7.69
CA PRO A 47 -1.81 9.66 -7.67
C PRO A 47 -1.77 8.15 -7.49
N LEU A 48 -0.82 7.50 -8.14
CA LEU A 48 -0.68 6.05 -8.06
C LEU A 48 -0.42 5.58 -6.63
N GLU A 49 0.34 6.32 -5.85
CA GLU A 49 0.61 5.97 -4.45
C GLU A 49 -0.68 5.91 -3.62
N GLN A 50 -1.64 6.78 -3.91
CA GLN A 50 -2.93 6.73 -3.23
C GLN A 50 -3.71 5.46 -3.59
N LEU A 51 -3.75 5.13 -4.88
CA LEU A 51 -4.47 3.95 -5.36
C LEU A 51 -3.88 2.67 -4.79
N VAL A 52 -2.57 2.60 -4.68
CA VAL A 52 -1.88 1.44 -4.13
C VAL A 52 -2.24 1.25 -2.66
N ILE A 53 -2.23 2.34 -1.89
CA ILE A 53 -2.61 2.27 -0.48
C ILE A 53 -4.08 1.86 -0.34
N GLU A 54 -4.95 2.40 -1.18
CA GLU A 54 -6.36 2.02 -1.16
C GLU A 54 -6.56 0.54 -1.44
N GLN A 55 -5.75 -0.03 -2.33
CA GLN A 55 -5.81 -1.47 -2.58
C GLN A 55 -5.34 -2.27 -1.36
N LEU A 56 -4.31 -1.80 -0.66
CA LEU A 56 -3.88 -2.44 0.58
C LEU A 56 -4.99 -2.42 1.63
N LEU A 57 -5.73 -1.32 1.70
CA LEU A 57 -6.86 -1.19 2.63
C LEU A 57 -7.98 -2.18 2.30
N LYS A 58 -8.21 -2.43 1.02
CA LYS A 58 -9.22 -3.41 0.60
C LYS A 58 -8.78 -4.84 0.92
N GLY A 59 -7.49 -5.07 1.01
CA GLY A 59 -6.94 -6.38 1.27
C GLY A 59 -6.84 -7.25 0.03
N PRO A 60 -6.28 -8.46 0.18
CA PRO A 60 -6.03 -9.33 -0.97
C PRO A 60 -7.27 -10.02 -1.52
N SER A 61 -8.36 -10.08 -0.79
CA SER A 61 -9.56 -10.81 -1.22
C SER A 61 -10.24 -10.21 -2.45
N THR A 62 -9.93 -8.94 -2.77
CA THR A 62 -10.50 -8.28 -3.94
C THR A 62 -9.62 -8.43 -5.18
N ILE A 63 -8.49 -9.11 -5.08
CA ILE A 63 -7.55 -9.26 -6.18
C ILE A 63 -7.79 -10.59 -6.89
N ASP A 64 -8.00 -10.53 -8.21
CA ASP A 64 -8.24 -11.73 -9.01
C ASP A 64 -7.05 -12.66 -8.96
N GLY A 65 -7.32 -13.95 -8.85
CA GLY A 65 -6.29 -14.97 -8.87
C GLY A 65 -5.55 -15.17 -7.57
N VAL A 66 -5.94 -14.43 -6.52
CA VAL A 66 -5.28 -14.51 -5.22
C VAL A 66 -6.16 -15.28 -4.25
N SER A 67 -5.57 -16.26 -3.58
CA SER A 67 -6.28 -17.08 -2.60
C SER A 67 -6.18 -16.48 -1.21
N SER A 68 -7.33 -16.23 -0.59
CA SER A 68 -7.37 -15.74 0.79
C SER A 68 -6.90 -16.76 1.80
N LYS A 69 -6.68 -18.01 1.36
CA LYS A 69 -6.16 -19.05 2.25
C LYS A 69 -4.65 -18.90 2.48
N ASP A 70 -3.96 -18.26 1.54
CA ASP A 70 -2.50 -18.18 1.57
C ASP A 70 -1.98 -16.84 2.04
N ILE A 71 -2.78 -15.79 1.93
CA ILE A 71 -2.36 -14.44 2.32
C ILE A 71 -3.48 -13.72 3.04
N GLN A 72 -3.08 -12.74 3.86
CA GLN A 72 -3.99 -11.97 4.70
C GLN A 72 -3.75 -10.48 4.54
N ALA A 73 -4.80 -9.70 4.81
CA ALA A 73 -4.70 -8.26 4.89
C ALA A 73 -3.79 -7.85 6.05
N THR A 74 -3.10 -6.73 5.89
CA THR A 74 -2.14 -6.23 6.87
C THR A 74 -2.61 -4.97 7.58
N ILE A 75 -3.66 -4.33 7.07
CA ILE A 75 -4.17 -3.06 7.60
C ILE A 75 -5.56 -3.31 8.16
N PRO A 76 -5.88 -2.78 9.36
CA PRO A 76 -7.25 -2.89 9.88
C PRO A 76 -8.24 -2.29 8.87
N LYS A 77 -9.32 -3.01 8.61
CA LYS A 77 -10.23 -2.64 7.53
C LYS A 77 -11.02 -1.36 7.77
N ASP A 78 -11.08 -0.88 8.99
CA ASP A 78 -11.73 0.40 9.29
C ASP A 78 -10.76 1.59 9.27
N THR A 79 -9.51 1.35 8.86
CA THR A 79 -8.51 2.41 8.71
C THR A 79 -8.89 3.34 7.56
N ILE A 80 -8.72 4.62 7.78
CA ILE A 80 -8.95 5.65 6.77
C ILE A 80 -7.61 6.24 6.36
N LEU A 81 -7.39 6.37 5.06
CA LEU A 81 -6.25 7.11 4.54
C LEU A 81 -6.63 8.58 4.52
N ASN A 82 -6.05 9.36 5.43
CA ASN A 82 -6.35 10.78 5.50
C ASN A 82 -5.62 11.57 4.43
N LYS A 83 -4.36 11.23 4.18
CA LYS A 83 -3.54 11.99 3.26
C LYS A 83 -2.32 11.17 2.84
N VAL A 84 -1.90 11.33 1.60
CA VAL A 84 -0.64 10.80 1.12
C VAL A 84 0.04 11.89 0.30
N THR A 85 1.34 12.10 0.55
CA THR A 85 2.11 13.17 -0.09
C THR A 85 3.48 12.64 -0.45
N LEU A 86 3.94 12.95 -1.65
CA LEU A 86 5.29 12.58 -2.10
C LEU A 86 6.13 13.86 -2.16
N LYS A 87 7.25 13.86 -1.46
CA LYS A 87 8.17 15.00 -1.44
C LYS A 87 9.60 14.50 -1.34
N GLU A 88 10.42 14.88 -2.31
CA GLU A 88 11.84 14.52 -2.30
C GLU A 88 12.07 13.02 -2.10
N HIS A 89 11.31 12.20 -2.83
CA HIS A 89 11.40 10.74 -2.83
C HIS A 89 10.92 10.09 -1.53
N THR A 90 10.40 10.86 -0.60
CA THR A 90 9.77 10.32 0.62
C THR A 90 8.26 10.40 0.49
N CYS A 91 7.60 9.28 0.72
CA CYS A 91 6.15 9.22 0.74
C CYS A 91 5.67 9.36 2.17
N TYR A 92 4.89 10.41 2.43
CA TYR A 92 4.30 10.68 3.74
C TYR A 92 2.89 10.18 3.73
N VAL A 93 2.59 9.23 4.63
CA VAL A 93 1.28 8.59 4.70
C VAL A 93 0.64 8.90 6.04
N ASP A 94 -0.55 9.49 6.01
CA ASP A 94 -1.31 9.78 7.21
C ASP A 94 -2.54 8.90 7.26
N PHE A 95 -2.65 8.09 8.30
CA PHE A 95 -3.79 7.21 8.53
C PHE A 95 -4.59 7.66 9.75
N SER A 96 -5.84 7.21 9.82
CA SER A 96 -6.62 7.34 11.04
C SER A 96 -6.05 6.45 12.14
N GLU A 97 -6.47 6.69 13.37
CA GLU A 97 -5.95 5.96 14.53
C GLU A 97 -6.22 4.45 14.48
N GLN A 98 -7.21 4.03 13.69
CA GLN A 98 -7.51 2.61 13.53
C GLN A 98 -6.32 1.82 12.99
N PHE A 99 -5.43 2.49 12.26
CA PHE A 99 -4.22 1.84 11.76
C PHE A 99 -3.37 1.27 12.88
N LEU A 100 -3.43 1.86 14.07
CA LEU A 100 -2.64 1.41 15.22
C LEU A 100 -3.19 0.12 15.84
N ASN A 101 -4.38 -0.30 15.44
CA ASN A 101 -4.99 -1.53 15.92
C ASN A 101 -4.58 -2.72 15.05
N LYS A 102 -3.33 -3.13 15.17
CA LYS A 102 -2.75 -4.19 14.35
C LYS A 102 -3.70 -5.39 14.28
N PRO A 103 -3.96 -5.93 13.07
CA PRO A 103 -4.76 -7.15 12.97
C PRO A 103 -4.13 -8.30 13.75
N ASP A 104 -4.98 -9.12 14.36
CA ASP A 104 -4.51 -10.30 15.07
C ASP A 104 -3.88 -11.27 14.09
N GLY A 105 -2.87 -11.98 14.55
CA GLY A 105 -2.25 -13.03 13.76
C GLY A 105 -1.14 -12.55 12.82
N ILE A 106 -0.82 -11.27 12.81
CA ILE A 106 0.33 -10.77 12.04
C ILE A 106 1.27 -9.99 12.97
N THR A 107 2.55 -9.94 12.60
CA THR A 107 3.52 -9.20 13.39
C THR A 107 3.44 -7.70 13.07
N ALA A 108 3.92 -6.88 14.00
CA ALA A 108 3.97 -5.43 13.79
C ALA A 108 4.82 -5.09 12.57
N GLU A 109 5.95 -5.76 12.39
CA GLU A 109 6.83 -5.51 11.26
C GLU A 109 6.14 -5.82 9.93
N VAL A 110 5.41 -6.92 9.86
CA VAL A 110 4.68 -7.28 8.64
C VAL A 110 3.62 -6.21 8.33
N ALA A 111 2.90 -5.74 9.34
CA ALA A 111 1.89 -4.70 9.13
C ALA A 111 2.52 -3.42 8.55
N ILE A 112 3.62 -2.96 9.12
CA ILE A 112 4.26 -1.72 8.68
C ILE A 112 4.93 -1.91 7.33
N TYR A 113 5.73 -2.96 7.16
CA TYR A 113 6.50 -3.13 5.93
C TYR A 113 5.66 -3.57 4.73
N SER A 114 4.43 -4.02 4.95
CA SER A 114 3.51 -4.22 3.83
C SER A 114 3.27 -2.91 3.10
N VAL A 115 3.09 -1.82 3.85
CA VAL A 115 2.90 -0.48 3.28
C VAL A 115 4.22 0.04 2.71
N VAL A 116 5.29 -0.05 3.48
CA VAL A 116 6.60 0.48 3.09
C VAL A 116 7.10 -0.19 1.80
N ASN A 117 7.16 -1.52 1.79
CA ASN A 117 7.69 -2.23 0.63
C ASN A 117 6.81 -2.03 -0.61
N THR A 118 5.50 -1.96 -0.42
CA THR A 118 4.59 -1.72 -1.55
C THR A 118 4.82 -0.34 -2.16
N LEU A 119 4.91 0.70 -1.32
CA LEU A 119 5.11 2.05 -1.84
C LEU A 119 6.47 2.21 -2.51
N ILE A 120 7.50 1.58 -2.00
CA ILE A 120 8.84 1.71 -2.56
C ILE A 120 8.97 0.97 -3.90
N GLU A 121 8.02 0.09 -4.25
CA GLU A 121 7.94 -0.46 -5.60
C GLU A 121 7.65 0.60 -6.65
N LEU A 122 7.03 1.71 -6.25
CA LEU A 122 6.71 2.78 -7.20
C LEU A 122 7.95 3.61 -7.52
N PRO A 123 8.05 4.12 -8.76
CA PRO A 123 9.16 5.00 -9.09
C PRO A 123 9.10 6.26 -8.21
N ASP A 124 10.23 6.83 -7.94
CA ASP A 124 10.38 8.07 -7.17
C ASP A 124 10.14 7.94 -5.67
N ILE A 125 9.82 6.77 -5.15
CA ILE A 125 9.67 6.58 -3.71
C ILE A 125 10.80 5.68 -3.19
N THR A 126 11.62 6.24 -2.31
CA THR A 126 12.73 5.51 -1.69
C THR A 126 12.57 5.38 -0.19
N LYS A 127 11.68 6.19 0.40
CA LYS A 127 11.45 6.21 1.84
C LYS A 127 9.98 6.44 2.11
N VAL A 128 9.52 5.97 3.27
CA VAL A 128 8.15 6.16 3.71
C VAL A 128 8.15 6.65 5.16
N GLN A 129 7.32 7.63 5.46
CA GLN A 129 7.14 8.10 6.81
C GLN A 129 5.66 8.17 7.13
N PHE A 130 5.30 7.75 8.33
CA PHE A 130 3.90 7.66 8.75
C PHE A 130 3.54 8.77 9.73
N SER A 131 2.26 9.13 9.73
CA SER A 131 1.65 9.92 10.79
C SER A 131 0.24 9.39 11.05
N ILE A 132 -0.29 9.69 12.21
CA ILE A 132 -1.63 9.27 12.62
C ILE A 132 -2.41 10.53 12.97
N ASN A 133 -3.45 10.81 12.19
CA ASN A 133 -4.27 12.01 12.36
C ASN A 133 -3.39 13.28 12.46
N GLY A 134 -2.37 13.34 11.61
CA GLY A 134 -1.46 14.47 11.52
C GLY A 134 -0.34 14.49 12.53
N LYS A 135 -0.22 13.49 13.39
CA LYS A 135 0.82 13.42 14.42
C LYS A 135 1.76 12.27 14.18
N GLN A 136 3.04 12.49 14.44
CA GLN A 136 4.00 11.39 14.44
C GLN A 136 3.86 10.61 15.74
N GLU A 137 3.68 9.30 15.60
CA GLU A 137 3.66 8.40 16.75
C GLU A 137 5.03 7.75 16.88
N LEU A 138 5.53 7.66 18.09
CA LEU A 138 6.86 7.09 18.32
C LEU A 138 6.89 5.58 18.17
N PHE A 139 5.79 4.92 18.51
CA PHE A 139 5.72 3.46 18.49
C PHE A 139 4.44 2.96 17.84
N TYR A 140 4.55 1.82 17.19
CA TYR A 140 3.44 1.04 16.69
C TYR A 140 3.36 -0.23 17.53
N ASN A 141 2.18 -0.55 18.04
CA ASN A 141 1.95 -1.75 18.86
C ASN A 141 2.92 -1.82 20.06
N ASP A 142 3.10 -0.67 20.71
CA ASP A 142 3.87 -0.48 21.96
C ASP A 142 5.37 -0.68 21.87
N SER A 143 5.88 -1.38 20.88
CA SER A 143 7.30 -1.73 20.86
C SER A 143 8.03 -1.40 19.58
N MET A 144 7.34 -1.36 18.44
CA MET A 144 8.00 -1.12 17.16
C MET A 144 8.20 0.36 16.93
N PRO A 145 9.46 0.84 16.74
CA PRO A 145 9.69 2.25 16.41
C PRO A 145 8.92 2.63 15.15
N PHE A 146 8.23 3.75 15.20
CA PHE A 146 7.32 4.18 14.15
C PHE A 146 7.52 5.62 13.70
N GLY A 147 8.27 6.40 14.46
CA GLY A 147 8.44 7.83 14.19
C GLY A 147 9.47 8.18 13.13
N ASP A 148 10.32 7.24 12.75
CA ASP A 148 11.39 7.50 11.78
C ASP A 148 10.95 7.16 10.36
N VAL A 149 11.77 7.54 9.38
CA VAL A 149 11.55 7.12 8.01
C VAL A 149 11.90 5.64 7.86
N PHE A 150 11.15 4.96 7.00
CA PHE A 150 11.36 3.54 6.71
C PHE A 150 11.92 3.38 5.31
N THR A 151 12.76 2.37 5.14
CA THR A 151 13.24 1.94 3.83
C THR A 151 12.83 0.50 3.61
N ARG A 152 13.02 0.01 2.38
CA ARG A 152 12.63 -1.36 2.03
C ARG A 152 13.28 -2.38 2.95
N ASN A 153 12.51 -3.39 3.32
CA ASN A 153 13.01 -4.51 4.10
C ASN A 153 12.62 -5.82 3.41
N LEU A 154 13.55 -6.38 2.64
CA LEU A 154 13.30 -7.62 1.92
C LEU A 154 13.52 -8.87 2.79
N ASP A 155 14.09 -8.73 3.96
CA ASP A 155 14.31 -9.86 4.87
C ASP A 155 12.99 -10.48 5.33
N LEU A 156 11.91 -9.69 5.32
CA LEU A 156 10.59 -10.19 5.70
C LEU A 156 9.89 -10.90 4.55
N VAL A 157 10.36 -10.76 3.32
CA VAL A 157 9.68 -11.31 2.15
C VAL A 157 9.99 -12.79 2.02
N GLN A 158 8.92 -13.54 1.86
CA GLN A 158 8.97 -14.99 1.74
C GLN A 158 9.43 -15.43 0.36
#